data_45e00318fa5563fda29715b90aab2d44
#
_entry.id   45e00318fa5563fda29715b90aab2d44
#
_cell.length_a   1.000
_cell.length_b   1.000
_cell.length_c   1.000
_cell.angle_alpha   90.00
_cell.angle_beta   90.00
_cell.angle_gamma   90.00
#
_symmetry.space_group_name_H-M   'P 1'
#
loop_
_entity.id
_entity.type
_entity.pdbx_description
1 polymer ?
#
loop_
_entity_poly.entity_id
_entity_poly.type
_entity_poly.pdbx_seq_one_letter_code
_entity_poly.pdbx_strand_id
1 'polypeptide(L)'
;MFQNFDRSEFEAPSLSLLLQEARVLGDWVRGGRENGNIAGAHNGAGHKVIILPGFMVADTRMELFRHTLNRAGYKAFGWGLGRNLGVTADMIERLDARLDEIDEEVDGPATLVGWSLGGLIAREYAKHAPHRVARVITMGSPFSGNPRANHAWRLYEWVTQHPVD
;
A
#
# COMPACT_ATOMS: atom_id res chain seq x y z
N MET A 1 -20.36 11.64 22.68
CA MET A 1 -21.61 11.76 21.94
C MET A 1 -21.28 11.45 20.48
N PHE A 2 -21.32 10.17 20.09
CA PHE A 2 -21.03 9.75 18.71
C PHE A 2 -22.34 9.85 17.92
N GLN A 3 -22.36 10.75 16.91
CA GLN A 3 -23.48 10.86 15.99
C GLN A 3 -23.63 9.54 15.23
N ASN A 4 -24.85 9.00 15.24
CA ASN A 4 -25.24 7.90 14.36
C ASN A 4 -25.05 8.34 12.90
N PHE A 5 -24.03 7.84 12.23
CA PHE A 5 -23.90 7.97 10.79
C PHE A 5 -24.97 7.08 10.14
N ASP A 6 -25.88 7.70 9.41
CA ASP A 6 -26.89 6.99 8.64
C ASP A 6 -26.20 6.20 7.51
N ARG A 7 -26.37 4.89 7.56
CA ARG A 7 -25.72 3.93 6.65
C ARG A 7 -26.36 3.85 5.27
N SER A 8 -27.44 4.61 5.03
CA SER A 8 -28.24 4.52 3.80
C SER A 8 -27.79 5.43 2.65
N GLU A 9 -26.81 6.35 2.87
CA GLU A 9 -26.45 7.37 1.87
C GLU A 9 -25.22 7.07 1.00
N PHE A 10 -24.60 5.91 1.10
CA PHE A 10 -23.43 5.63 0.27
C PHE A 10 -23.77 4.68 -0.88
N GLU A 11 -24.14 5.27 -2.02
CA GLU A 11 -24.15 4.54 -3.29
C GLU A 11 -22.74 4.18 -3.73
N ALA A 12 -22.56 2.92 -4.12
CA ALA A 12 -21.27 2.45 -4.64
C ALA A 12 -20.92 3.18 -5.95
N PRO A 13 -19.69 3.70 -6.10
CA PRO A 13 -19.27 4.41 -7.31
C PRO A 13 -19.47 3.56 -8.58
N SER A 14 -19.74 4.22 -9.70
CA SER A 14 -19.98 3.55 -10.99
C SER A 14 -18.71 2.84 -11.51
N LEU A 15 -18.88 1.77 -12.29
CA LEU A 15 -17.78 1.06 -12.94
C LEU A 15 -16.89 1.98 -13.80
N SER A 16 -17.43 3.08 -14.32
CA SER A 16 -16.67 4.08 -15.07
C SER A 16 -15.64 4.81 -14.21
N LEU A 17 -15.92 5.02 -12.92
CA LEU A 17 -14.98 5.60 -11.96
C LEU A 17 -13.82 4.64 -11.65
N LEU A 18 -14.11 3.34 -11.53
CA LEU A 18 -13.04 2.31 -11.39
C LEU A 18 -12.08 2.30 -12.58
N LEU A 19 -12.61 2.47 -13.80
CA LEU A 19 -11.78 2.55 -15.02
C LEU A 19 -10.98 3.86 -15.06
N GLN A 20 -11.51 4.95 -14.52
CA GLN A 20 -10.77 6.22 -14.39
C GLN A 20 -9.67 6.13 -13.33
N GLU A 21 -9.92 5.47 -12.21
CA GLU A 21 -8.89 5.18 -11.20
C GLU A 21 -7.75 4.33 -11.77
N ALA A 22 -8.06 3.35 -12.63
CA ALA A 22 -7.04 2.57 -13.35
C ALA A 22 -6.21 3.42 -14.33
N ARG A 23 -6.77 4.48 -14.90
CA ARG A 23 -6.05 5.44 -15.76
C ARG A 23 -5.08 6.31 -14.97
N VAL A 24 -5.48 6.79 -13.79
CA VAL A 24 -4.59 7.55 -12.88
C VAL A 24 -3.32 6.76 -12.55
N LEU A 25 -3.43 5.45 -12.47
CA LEU A 25 -2.30 4.54 -12.36
C LEU A 25 -1.31 4.59 -13.53
N GLY A 26 -1.84 4.65 -14.75
CA GLY A 26 -1.02 4.79 -15.96
C GLY A 26 -0.30 6.14 -16.00
N ASP A 27 -0.97 7.19 -15.54
CA ASP A 27 -0.43 8.55 -15.52
C ASP A 27 0.60 8.72 -14.40
N TRP A 28 0.42 8.06 -13.26
CA TRP A 28 1.41 8.05 -12.19
C TRP A 28 2.72 7.36 -12.62
N VAL A 29 2.63 6.25 -13.36
CA VAL A 29 3.79 5.57 -13.96
C VAL A 29 4.47 6.44 -15.02
N ARG A 30 3.72 7.26 -15.75
CA ARG A 30 4.26 8.21 -16.75
C ARG A 30 4.86 9.45 -16.13
N GLY A 31 4.20 10.02 -15.10
CA GLY A 31 4.66 11.23 -14.39
C GLY A 31 5.99 11.05 -13.67
N GLY A 32 6.37 9.82 -13.30
CA GLY A 32 7.67 9.52 -12.72
C GLY A 32 8.87 9.79 -13.65
N ARG A 33 8.64 10.01 -14.94
CA ARG A 33 9.69 10.40 -15.90
C ARG A 33 10.07 11.87 -15.82
N GLU A 34 9.18 12.74 -15.33
CA GLU A 34 9.39 14.19 -15.30
C GLU A 34 9.98 14.68 -13.97
N ASN A 35 9.96 13.88 -12.91
CA ASN A 35 10.38 14.26 -11.56
C ASN A 35 11.89 14.05 -11.30
N GLY A 36 12.75 14.37 -12.28
CA GLY A 36 14.20 14.25 -12.13
C GLY A 36 14.84 15.06 -10.97
N ASN A 37 14.10 15.95 -10.33
CA ASN A 37 14.64 16.93 -9.38
C ASN A 37 14.26 16.68 -7.91
N ILE A 38 13.44 15.68 -7.58
CA ILE A 38 13.04 15.40 -6.18
C ILE A 38 14.22 14.84 -5.36
N ALA A 39 15.15 14.16 -6.00
CA ALA A 39 16.29 13.52 -5.35
C ALA A 39 17.28 14.51 -4.68
N GLY A 40 17.28 15.77 -5.08
CA GLY A 40 18.19 16.78 -4.51
C GLY A 40 17.65 17.53 -3.29
N ALA A 41 16.34 17.47 -3.03
CA ALA A 41 15.69 18.28 -2.00
C ALA A 41 15.62 17.58 -0.62
N HIS A 42 15.77 16.24 -0.57
CA HIS A 42 15.59 15.46 0.65
C HIS A 42 16.69 14.41 0.78
N ASN A 43 17.23 14.28 1.99
CA ASN A 43 18.16 13.22 2.32
C ASN A 43 17.44 12.16 3.15
N GLY A 44 17.20 11.00 2.55
CA GLY A 44 16.56 9.86 3.21
C GLY A 44 17.43 9.22 4.31
N ALA A 45 18.70 9.61 4.42
CA ALA A 45 19.65 9.15 5.42
C ALA A 45 19.71 7.60 5.59
N GLY A 46 19.47 6.87 4.51
CA GLY A 46 19.42 5.41 4.53
C GLY A 46 18.19 4.81 5.23
N HIS A 47 17.19 5.63 5.57
CA HIS A 47 15.99 5.12 6.25
C HIS A 47 15.26 4.06 5.43
N LYS A 48 14.89 2.97 6.11
CA LYS A 48 14.24 1.80 5.53
C LYS A 48 12.78 2.09 5.16
N VAL A 49 12.42 1.83 3.90
CA VAL A 49 11.06 2.00 3.37
C VAL A 49 10.64 0.71 2.68
N ILE A 50 9.46 0.20 2.99
CA ILE A 50 8.88 -0.97 2.34
C ILE A 50 7.60 -0.54 1.63
N ILE A 51 7.47 -0.88 0.34
CA ILE A 51 6.34 -0.48 -0.50
C ILE A 51 5.42 -1.67 -0.72
N LEU A 52 4.15 -1.50 -0.31
CA LEU A 52 3.11 -2.50 -0.46
C LEU A 52 2.18 -2.10 -1.61
N PRO A 53 2.06 -2.92 -2.66
CA PRO A 53 1.26 -2.60 -3.84
C PRO A 53 -0.24 -2.73 -3.57
N GLY A 54 -1.04 -2.06 -4.38
CA GLY A 54 -2.49 -2.18 -4.39
C GLY A 54 -2.96 -3.55 -4.91
N PHE A 55 -4.26 -3.81 -4.77
CA PHE A 55 -4.88 -5.05 -5.28
C PHE A 55 -4.60 -5.26 -6.78
N MET A 56 -4.28 -6.49 -7.16
CA MET A 56 -3.89 -6.93 -8.51
C MET A 56 -2.61 -6.29 -9.06
N VAL A 57 -1.91 -5.47 -8.28
CA VAL A 57 -0.66 -4.83 -8.70
C VAL A 57 0.53 -5.72 -8.35
N ALA A 58 1.41 -5.93 -9.32
CA ALA A 58 2.65 -6.65 -9.10
C ALA A 58 3.70 -5.72 -8.45
N ASP A 59 4.55 -6.28 -7.63
CA ASP A 59 5.66 -5.58 -6.96
C ASP A 59 6.57 -4.83 -7.96
N THR A 60 6.81 -5.43 -9.14
CA THR A 60 7.59 -4.82 -10.22
C THR A 60 7.00 -3.50 -10.74
N ARG A 61 5.70 -3.29 -10.60
CA ARG A 61 5.07 -2.01 -10.99
C ARG A 61 5.43 -0.86 -10.06
N MET A 62 5.92 -1.16 -8.86
CA MET A 62 6.36 -0.17 -7.86
C MET A 62 7.86 0.17 -8.01
N GLU A 63 8.55 -0.42 -8.97
CA GLU A 63 10.00 -0.30 -9.12
C GLU A 63 10.46 1.14 -9.38
N LEU A 64 9.75 1.89 -10.21
CA LEU A 64 10.06 3.30 -10.46
C LEU A 64 9.96 4.14 -9.17
N PHE A 65 8.97 3.86 -8.34
CA PHE A 65 8.81 4.54 -7.07
C PHE A 65 9.94 4.18 -6.09
N ARG A 66 10.29 2.90 -6.00
CA ARG A 66 11.47 2.46 -5.21
C ARG A 66 12.74 3.15 -5.67
N HIS A 67 12.97 3.19 -7.00
CA HIS A 67 14.14 3.84 -7.57
C HIS A 67 14.19 5.33 -7.22
N THR A 68 13.06 6.03 -7.27
CA THR A 68 12.97 7.44 -6.89
C THR A 68 13.33 7.66 -5.42
N LEU A 69 12.83 6.82 -4.52
CA LEU A 69 13.17 6.89 -3.10
C LEU A 69 14.65 6.57 -2.85
N ASN A 70 15.20 5.56 -3.54
CA ASN A 70 16.62 5.22 -3.42
C ASN A 70 17.52 6.38 -3.90
N ARG A 71 17.14 7.07 -4.97
CA ARG A 71 17.85 8.28 -5.41
C ARG A 71 17.75 9.44 -4.41
N ALA A 72 16.69 9.48 -3.62
CA ALA A 72 16.53 10.45 -2.53
C ALA A 72 17.24 10.02 -1.22
N GLY A 73 18.04 8.96 -1.26
CA GLY A 73 18.86 8.50 -0.14
C GLY A 73 18.14 7.59 0.86
N TYR A 74 16.94 7.10 0.54
CA TYR A 74 16.28 6.05 1.31
C TYR A 74 16.82 4.66 0.94
N LYS A 75 16.53 3.65 1.74
CA LYS A 75 16.65 2.24 1.41
C LYS A 75 15.25 1.69 1.17
N ALA A 76 14.81 1.75 -0.09
CA ALA A 76 13.46 1.37 -0.48
C ALA A 76 13.41 -0.04 -1.04
N PHE A 77 12.57 -0.87 -0.44
CA PHE A 77 12.35 -2.27 -0.79
C PHE A 77 10.92 -2.49 -1.27
N GLY A 78 10.72 -3.49 -2.11
CA GLY A 78 9.41 -4.02 -2.39
C GLY A 78 8.96 -4.99 -1.29
N TRP A 79 7.67 -5.26 -1.23
CA TRP A 79 7.13 -6.22 -0.28
C TRP A 79 7.55 -7.67 -0.56
N GLY A 80 8.09 -7.97 -1.77
CA GLY A 80 8.67 -9.27 -2.11
C GLY A 80 7.67 -10.42 -2.33
N LEU A 81 6.37 -10.20 -2.16
CA LEU A 81 5.34 -11.23 -2.24
C LEU A 81 4.68 -11.33 -3.62
N GLY A 82 5.26 -10.66 -4.63
CA GLY A 82 4.78 -10.71 -6.01
C GLY A 82 3.56 -9.82 -6.25
N ARG A 83 2.54 -10.36 -6.94
CA ARG A 83 1.28 -9.66 -7.19
C ARG A 83 0.40 -9.70 -5.94
N ASN A 84 -0.14 -8.55 -5.55
CA ASN A 84 -1.07 -8.47 -4.42
C ASN A 84 -2.46 -9.00 -4.86
N LEU A 85 -2.77 -10.23 -4.50
CA LEU A 85 -4.06 -10.88 -4.79
C LEU A 85 -5.08 -10.74 -3.65
N GLY A 86 -4.78 -9.93 -2.65
CA GLY A 86 -5.62 -9.76 -1.48
C GLY A 86 -4.96 -10.24 -0.19
N VAL A 87 -5.69 -10.15 0.90
CA VAL A 87 -5.22 -10.62 2.21
C VAL A 87 -5.42 -12.12 2.32
N THR A 88 -4.37 -12.84 2.66
CA THR A 88 -4.39 -14.28 2.95
C THR A 88 -4.13 -14.53 4.43
N ALA A 89 -4.51 -15.70 4.94
CA ALA A 89 -4.33 -16.03 6.36
C ALA A 89 -2.86 -15.98 6.81
N ASP A 90 -1.94 -16.28 5.89
CA ASP A 90 -0.49 -16.30 6.10
C ASP A 90 0.21 -14.95 5.76
N MET A 91 -0.56 -13.90 5.48
CA MET A 91 -0.01 -12.62 5.01
C MET A 91 0.95 -11.98 6.03
N ILE A 92 0.61 -12.06 7.30
CA ILE A 92 1.41 -11.46 8.39
C ILE A 92 2.74 -12.21 8.51
N GLU A 93 2.73 -13.54 8.53
CA GLU A 93 3.93 -14.38 8.60
C GLU A 93 4.84 -14.15 7.39
N ARG A 94 4.26 -14.01 6.20
CA ARG A 94 5.02 -13.71 4.98
C ARG A 94 5.64 -12.33 5.00
N LEU A 95 4.96 -11.34 5.57
CA LEU A 95 5.52 -10.01 5.76
C LEU A 95 6.62 -10.01 6.83
N ASP A 96 6.46 -10.76 7.92
CA ASP A 96 7.50 -10.93 8.93
C ASP A 96 8.76 -11.54 8.31
N ALA A 97 8.63 -12.63 7.57
CA ALA A 97 9.76 -13.25 6.87
C ALA A 97 10.44 -12.27 5.89
N ARG A 98 9.62 -11.46 5.18
CA ARG A 98 10.16 -10.44 4.27
C ARG A 98 10.92 -9.33 5.02
N LEU A 99 10.41 -8.89 6.17
CA LEU A 99 11.12 -7.91 6.98
C LEU A 99 12.40 -8.49 7.58
N ASP A 100 12.42 -9.78 7.94
CA ASP A 100 13.64 -10.47 8.42
C ASP A 100 14.74 -10.43 7.34
N GLU A 101 14.41 -10.76 6.09
CA GLU A 101 15.35 -10.65 4.96
C GLU A 101 15.89 -9.22 4.79
N ILE A 102 15.04 -8.21 4.93
CA ILE A 102 15.44 -6.80 4.79
C ILE A 102 16.28 -6.34 5.98
N ASP A 103 16.00 -6.85 7.18
CA ASP A 103 16.73 -6.49 8.41
C ASP A 103 18.18 -6.98 8.36
N GLU A 104 18.50 -8.02 7.58
CA GLU A 104 19.89 -8.43 7.30
C GLU A 104 20.67 -7.35 6.53
N GLU A 105 19.99 -6.52 5.74
CA GLU A 105 20.61 -5.44 4.96
C GLU A 105 20.58 -4.08 5.67
N VAL A 106 19.47 -3.78 6.36
CA VAL A 106 19.22 -2.47 6.98
C VAL A 106 18.48 -2.64 8.30
N ASP A 107 19.17 -2.38 9.38
CA ASP A 107 18.62 -2.46 10.74
C ASP A 107 17.61 -1.34 11.04
N GLY A 108 16.79 -1.57 12.08
CA GLY A 108 15.83 -0.61 12.61
C GLY A 108 14.42 -0.69 12.01
N PRO A 109 13.48 0.07 12.58
CA PRO A 109 12.08 0.01 12.15
C PRO A 109 11.86 0.67 10.78
N ALA A 110 10.95 0.09 9.99
CA ALA A 110 10.65 0.51 8.63
C ALA A 110 9.52 1.55 8.56
N THR A 111 9.55 2.42 7.55
CA THR A 111 8.35 3.10 7.06
C THR A 111 7.66 2.20 6.04
N LEU A 112 6.41 1.86 6.30
CA LEU A 112 5.56 1.13 5.34
C LEU A 112 4.79 2.13 4.49
N VAL A 113 4.93 2.04 3.17
CA VAL A 113 4.18 2.86 2.21
C VAL A 113 3.25 1.94 1.44
N GLY A 114 1.97 2.03 1.73
CA GLY A 114 0.95 1.17 1.14
C GLY A 114 0.02 1.92 0.20
N TRP A 115 -0.13 1.41 -1.02
CA TRP A 115 -1.07 1.96 -1.97
C TRP A 115 -2.37 1.16 -1.99
N SER A 116 -3.53 1.85 -1.89
CA SER A 116 -4.86 1.23 -1.90
C SER A 116 -4.93 0.09 -0.87
N LEU A 117 -5.21 -1.17 -1.29
CA LEU A 117 -5.21 -2.34 -0.41
C LEU A 117 -3.88 -2.53 0.34
N GLY A 118 -2.75 -2.20 -0.29
CA GLY A 118 -1.44 -2.26 0.38
C GLY A 118 -1.36 -1.38 1.62
N GLY A 119 -2.09 -0.25 1.65
CA GLY A 119 -2.16 0.60 2.83
C GLY A 119 -2.99 0.00 3.98
N LEU A 120 -4.03 -0.77 3.67
CA LEU A 120 -4.77 -1.53 4.69
C LEU A 120 -3.88 -2.62 5.29
N ILE A 121 -3.19 -3.39 4.43
CA ILE A 121 -2.24 -4.43 4.87
C ILE A 121 -1.13 -3.82 5.75
N ALA A 122 -0.56 -2.68 5.34
CA ALA A 122 0.48 -1.98 6.11
C ALA A 122 -0.02 -1.55 7.50
N ARG A 123 -1.25 -1.09 7.60
CA ARG A 123 -1.86 -0.70 8.88
C ARG A 123 -2.09 -1.90 9.79
N GLU A 124 -2.59 -3.01 9.27
CA GLU A 124 -2.80 -4.24 10.05
C GLU A 124 -1.47 -4.82 10.51
N TYR A 125 -0.47 -4.86 9.63
CA TYR A 125 0.88 -5.28 10.02
C TYR A 125 1.48 -4.40 11.13
N ALA A 126 1.33 -3.07 11.04
CA ALA A 126 1.82 -2.16 12.08
C ALA A 126 1.16 -2.35 13.44
N LYS A 127 -0.09 -2.84 13.48
CA LYS A 127 -0.75 -3.23 14.75
C LYS A 127 -0.18 -4.53 15.30
N HIS A 128 0.14 -5.47 14.42
CA HIS A 128 0.73 -6.76 14.79
C HIS A 128 2.17 -6.62 15.31
N ALA A 129 3.02 -5.88 14.60
CA ALA A 129 4.43 -5.72 14.89
C ALA A 129 4.84 -4.24 15.05
N PRO A 130 4.32 -3.51 16.06
CA PRO A 130 4.55 -2.06 16.18
C PRO A 130 6.01 -1.69 16.40
N HIS A 131 6.81 -2.58 16.95
CA HIS A 131 8.24 -2.36 17.18
C HIS A 131 9.07 -2.39 15.88
N ARG A 132 8.56 -3.02 14.82
CA ARG A 132 9.21 -3.09 13.49
C ARG A 132 8.80 -1.95 12.56
N VAL A 133 7.82 -1.13 12.94
CA VAL A 133 7.23 -0.10 12.08
C VAL A 133 7.38 1.29 12.68
N ALA A 134 8.22 2.11 12.07
CA ALA A 134 8.40 3.51 12.47
C ALA A 134 7.21 4.38 12.04
N ARG A 135 6.63 4.10 10.88
CA ARG A 135 5.55 4.90 10.28
C ARG A 135 4.78 4.09 9.24
N VAL A 136 3.49 4.40 9.09
CA VAL A 136 2.66 3.96 7.96
C VAL A 136 2.22 5.17 7.15
N ILE A 137 2.46 5.12 5.84
CA ILE A 137 1.98 6.09 4.86
C ILE A 137 1.02 5.36 3.94
N THR A 138 -0.21 5.83 3.86
CA THR A 138 -1.22 5.25 2.98
C THR A 138 -1.52 6.20 1.81
N MET A 139 -1.55 5.65 0.61
CA MET A 139 -1.87 6.38 -0.62
C MET A 139 -3.15 5.81 -1.23
N GLY A 140 -4.22 6.61 -1.26
CA GLY A 140 -5.52 6.18 -1.80
C GLY A 140 -6.14 4.97 -1.09
N SER A 141 -5.82 4.76 0.19
CA SER A 141 -6.40 3.67 0.99
C SER A 141 -7.61 4.18 1.76
N PRO A 142 -8.72 3.44 1.81
CA PRO A 142 -9.82 3.78 2.70
C PRO A 142 -9.37 3.69 4.16
N PHE A 143 -9.62 4.73 4.95
CA PHE A 143 -9.20 4.77 6.36
C PHE A 143 -10.39 4.95 7.33
N SER A 144 -11.57 5.24 6.81
CA SER A 144 -12.80 5.37 7.59
C SER A 144 -14.00 4.99 6.72
N GLY A 145 -15.09 4.61 7.36
CA GLY A 145 -16.36 4.32 6.70
C GLY A 145 -16.60 2.84 6.42
N ASN A 146 -17.69 2.58 5.71
CA ASN A 146 -18.09 1.24 5.34
C ASN A 146 -17.11 0.66 4.31
N PRO A 147 -16.51 -0.53 4.55
CA PRO A 147 -15.67 -1.21 3.56
C PRO A 147 -16.37 -1.38 2.20
N ARG A 148 -17.70 -1.39 2.17
CA ARG A 148 -18.55 -1.50 0.98
C ARG A 148 -18.75 -0.18 0.21
N ALA A 149 -18.19 0.93 0.67
CA ALA A 149 -18.31 2.23 0.00
C ALA A 149 -17.53 2.33 -1.35
N ASN A 150 -16.82 1.29 -1.75
CA ASN A 150 -16.18 1.20 -3.06
C ASN A 150 -16.35 -0.20 -3.65
N HIS A 151 -16.23 -0.34 -4.97
CA HIS A 151 -16.41 -1.64 -5.64
C HIS A 151 -15.23 -2.63 -5.41
N ALA A 152 -14.12 -2.17 -4.85
CA ALA A 152 -12.95 -3.01 -4.63
C ALA A 152 -13.23 -4.15 -3.62
N TRP A 153 -14.18 -3.96 -2.68
CA TRP A 153 -14.58 -5.02 -1.75
C TRP A 153 -15.19 -6.24 -2.44
N ARG A 154 -16.01 -6.03 -3.51
CA ARG A 154 -16.59 -7.13 -4.28
C ARG A 154 -15.53 -7.96 -4.99
N LEU A 155 -14.54 -7.27 -5.55
CA LEU A 155 -13.41 -7.93 -6.19
C LEU A 155 -12.53 -8.64 -5.15
N TYR A 156 -12.36 -8.04 -3.99
CA TYR A 156 -11.68 -8.64 -2.85
C TYR A 156 -12.39 -9.91 -2.38
N GLU A 157 -13.70 -9.86 -2.09
CA GLU A 157 -14.49 -11.05 -1.70
C GLU A 157 -14.44 -12.16 -2.76
N TRP A 158 -14.52 -11.78 -4.03
CA TRP A 158 -14.47 -12.75 -5.12
C TRP A 158 -13.11 -13.47 -5.21
N VAL A 159 -12.01 -12.76 -5.00
CA VAL A 159 -10.66 -13.33 -5.07
C VAL A 159 -10.29 -14.09 -3.81
N THR A 160 -10.63 -13.57 -2.64
CA THR A 160 -10.24 -14.16 -1.35
C THR A 160 -11.24 -15.19 -0.84
N GLN A 161 -12.45 -15.21 -1.38
CA GLN A 161 -13.61 -16.01 -0.91
C GLN A 161 -13.98 -15.74 0.57
N HIS A 162 -13.55 -14.59 1.10
CA HIS A 162 -13.90 -14.13 2.44
C HIS A 162 -14.84 -12.93 2.34
N PRO A 163 -16.00 -12.94 3.04
CA PRO A 163 -16.87 -11.78 3.11
C PRO A 163 -16.20 -10.63 3.84
N VAL A 164 -16.47 -9.41 3.39
CA VAL A 164 -16.09 -8.18 4.12
C VAL A 164 -17.28 -7.82 5.01
N ASP A 165 -17.15 -8.03 6.30
CA ASP A 165 -18.14 -7.66 7.32
C ASP A 165 -18.26 -6.14 7.52
#